data_dce981d329ec906016cc71f214b37a53
#
_entry.id   dce981d329ec906016cc71f214b37a53
#
_cell.length_a   1.000
_cell.length_b   1.000
_cell.length_c   1.000
_cell.angle_alpha   90.00
_cell.angle_beta   90.00
_cell.angle_gamma   90.00
#
_symmetry.space_group_name_H-M   'P 1'
#
loop_
_entity.id
_entity.type
_entity.pdbx_description
1 polymer ?
#
loop_
_entity_poly.entity_id
_entity_poly.type
_entity_poly.pdbx_seq_one_letter_code
_entity_poly.pdbx_strand_id
1 'polypeptide(L)'
;LFYMLSGMVDTLMLSSVSDQAVGAVGTANTYIGVFIIMFGVISSGMVAVMSQNIGAGRPGIAYQARQLGLVFNALTGILISVVLAVFSGGILRAVSIAPALLESAETYLKIVGGASFLNALIPIFSSYLRVFGYTKHSLIGTVVGNVINIILNSVFLFVFHWGVMGVATATVISKAVNLIIVAAMGAVLIKAKQSPEREQPRRILAQIVKIGFPSAFETALYNVAMTFIVRFMNQMDTDGMNVTARSYAMQIA
;
A
#
# COMPACT_ATOMS: atom_id res chain seq x y z
N LEU A 1 -11.27 -2.84 5.46
CA LEU A 1 -12.48 -2.04 5.26
C LEU A 1 -12.15 -0.56 5.00
N PHE A 2 -11.53 0.18 5.92
CA PHE A 2 -11.20 1.61 5.75
C PHE A 2 -10.28 1.91 4.56
N TYR A 3 -9.39 1.01 4.21
CA TYR A 3 -8.51 1.16 3.04
C TYR A 3 -9.30 1.03 1.72
N MET A 4 -10.26 0.11 1.68
CA MET A 4 -11.15 -0.05 0.51
C MET A 4 -12.08 1.14 0.35
N LEU A 5 -12.65 1.65 1.44
CA LEU A 5 -13.51 2.84 1.41
C LEU A 5 -12.81 4.06 0.79
N SER A 6 -11.53 4.29 1.13
CA SER A 6 -10.77 5.40 0.51
C SER A 6 -10.66 5.24 -1.00
N GLY A 7 -10.29 4.06 -1.49
CA GLY A 7 -10.17 3.81 -2.92
C GLY A 7 -11.51 3.95 -3.67
N MET A 8 -12.62 3.55 -3.04
CA MET A 8 -13.96 3.73 -3.62
C MET A 8 -14.35 5.21 -3.69
N VAL A 9 -14.11 5.97 -2.62
CA VAL A 9 -14.38 7.41 -2.60
C VAL A 9 -13.54 8.13 -3.65
N ASP A 10 -12.24 7.83 -3.76
CA ASP A 10 -11.36 8.39 -4.78
C ASP A 10 -11.91 8.12 -6.19
N THR A 11 -12.34 6.88 -6.45
CA THR A 11 -12.91 6.48 -7.75
C THR A 11 -14.22 7.21 -8.05
N LEU A 12 -15.13 7.29 -7.06
CA LEU A 12 -16.41 8.01 -7.20
C LEU A 12 -16.21 9.52 -7.41
N MET A 13 -15.27 10.13 -6.70
CA MET A 13 -14.96 11.55 -6.88
C MET A 13 -14.34 11.81 -8.25
N LEU A 14 -13.47 10.91 -8.72
CA LEU A 14 -12.82 11.05 -10.02
C LEU A 14 -13.79 10.76 -11.19
N SER A 15 -14.74 9.84 -11.02
CA SER A 15 -15.78 9.56 -12.04
C SER A 15 -16.68 10.75 -12.31
N SER A 16 -16.88 11.62 -11.31
CA SER A 16 -17.63 12.88 -11.52
C SER A 16 -16.89 13.89 -12.42
N VAL A 17 -15.60 13.69 -12.67
CA VAL A 17 -14.77 14.56 -13.52
C VAL A 17 -14.58 13.93 -14.90
N SER A 18 -14.18 12.64 -14.98
CA SER A 18 -13.95 11.93 -16.24
C SER A 18 -13.80 10.42 -16.03
N ASP A 19 -14.51 9.63 -16.82
CA ASP A 19 -14.38 8.17 -16.87
C ASP A 19 -12.97 7.75 -17.35
N GLN A 20 -12.37 8.52 -18.25
CA GLN A 20 -11.00 8.29 -18.71
C GLN A 20 -10.00 8.46 -17.57
N ALA A 21 -10.21 9.44 -16.69
CA ALA A 21 -9.36 9.64 -15.52
C ALA A 21 -9.43 8.45 -14.56
N VAL A 22 -10.62 7.88 -14.36
CA VAL A 22 -10.80 6.65 -13.55
C VAL A 22 -10.02 5.47 -14.15
N GLY A 23 -10.12 5.25 -15.46
CA GLY A 23 -9.39 4.20 -16.16
C GLY A 23 -7.88 4.38 -16.08
N ALA A 24 -7.38 5.61 -16.20
CA ALA A 24 -5.97 5.95 -16.10
C ALA A 24 -5.41 5.67 -14.69
N VAL A 25 -6.12 6.14 -13.65
CA VAL A 25 -5.74 5.93 -12.25
C VAL A 25 -5.82 4.46 -11.86
N GLY A 26 -6.87 3.74 -12.29
CA GLY A 26 -7.02 2.30 -12.08
C GLY A 26 -5.86 1.51 -12.66
N THR A 27 -5.46 1.83 -13.90
CA THR A 27 -4.31 1.21 -14.56
C THR A 27 -3.01 1.49 -13.80
N ALA A 28 -2.74 2.74 -13.44
CA ALA A 28 -1.53 3.10 -12.68
C ALA A 28 -1.49 2.40 -11.31
N ASN A 29 -2.61 2.32 -10.60
CA ASN A 29 -2.72 1.62 -9.32
C ASN A 29 -2.44 0.12 -9.43
N THR A 30 -2.75 -0.52 -10.56
CA THR A 30 -2.44 -1.94 -10.79
C THR A 30 -0.92 -2.16 -10.74
N TYR A 31 -0.12 -1.29 -11.35
CA TYR A 31 1.35 -1.40 -11.31
C TYR A 31 1.93 -1.05 -9.93
N ILE A 32 1.41 -0.01 -9.29
CA ILE A 32 1.80 0.31 -7.91
C ILE A 32 1.48 -0.86 -6.97
N GLY A 33 0.33 -1.53 -7.19
CA GLY A 33 -0.12 -2.68 -6.41
C GLY A 33 0.86 -3.85 -6.39
N VAL A 34 1.55 -4.12 -7.51
CA VAL A 34 2.58 -5.17 -7.58
C VAL A 34 3.71 -4.91 -6.58
N PHE A 35 4.16 -3.67 -6.48
CA PHE A 35 5.23 -3.30 -5.53
C PHE A 35 4.74 -3.29 -4.07
N ILE A 36 3.47 -2.96 -3.83
CA ILE A 36 2.88 -3.04 -2.49
C ILE A 36 2.94 -4.48 -1.95
N ILE A 37 2.71 -5.49 -2.78
CA ILE A 37 2.86 -6.91 -2.40
C ILE A 37 4.30 -7.19 -1.97
N MET A 38 5.29 -6.70 -2.69
CA MET A 38 6.70 -6.87 -2.34
C MET A 38 7.04 -6.25 -0.97
N PHE A 39 6.52 -5.06 -0.68
CA PHE A 39 6.69 -4.43 0.64
C PHE A 39 6.00 -5.23 1.76
N GLY A 40 4.89 -5.90 1.44
CA GLY A 40 4.15 -6.79 2.33
C GLY A 40 4.98 -7.99 2.81
N VAL A 41 5.86 -8.55 1.97
CA VAL A 41 6.77 -9.65 2.34
C VAL A 41 7.58 -9.30 3.59
N ILE A 42 8.23 -8.15 3.55
CA ILE A 42 9.08 -7.71 4.67
C ILE A 42 8.26 -7.35 5.90
N SER A 43 7.12 -6.68 5.71
CA SER A 43 6.24 -6.30 6.82
C SER A 43 5.66 -7.50 7.56
N SER A 44 5.16 -8.52 6.84
CA SER A 44 4.58 -9.73 7.44
C SER A 44 5.64 -10.59 8.12
N GLY A 45 6.78 -10.79 7.48
CA GLY A 45 7.91 -11.51 8.08
C GLY A 45 8.45 -10.81 9.32
N MET A 46 8.56 -9.47 9.29
CA MET A 46 8.96 -8.67 10.45
C MET A 46 7.99 -8.84 11.62
N VAL A 47 6.67 -8.78 11.36
CA VAL A 47 5.64 -9.01 12.40
C VAL A 47 5.83 -10.36 13.07
N ALA A 48 6.01 -11.42 12.29
CA ALA A 48 6.19 -12.77 12.83
C ALA A 48 7.46 -12.88 13.69
N VAL A 49 8.60 -12.40 13.19
CA VAL A 49 9.88 -12.43 13.93
C VAL A 49 9.79 -11.58 15.21
N MET A 50 9.17 -10.41 15.15
CA MET A 50 8.97 -9.56 16.32
C MET A 50 8.09 -10.24 17.37
N SER A 51 6.91 -10.75 16.97
CA SER A 51 5.95 -11.38 17.88
C SER A 51 6.55 -12.61 18.56
N GLN A 52 7.27 -13.46 17.82
CA GLN A 52 7.98 -14.62 18.37
C GLN A 52 9.04 -14.23 19.40
N ASN A 53 9.84 -13.20 19.13
CA ASN A 53 10.89 -12.80 20.05
C ASN A 53 10.36 -12.03 21.28
N ILE A 54 9.28 -11.26 21.14
CA ILE A 54 8.59 -10.65 22.28
C ILE A 54 8.00 -11.74 23.18
N GLY A 55 7.31 -12.74 22.59
CA GLY A 55 6.74 -13.87 23.34
C GLY A 55 7.82 -14.74 24.02
N ALA A 56 9.02 -14.82 23.45
CA ALA A 56 10.17 -15.52 24.03
C ALA A 56 10.95 -14.68 25.06
N GLY A 57 10.50 -13.46 25.40
CA GLY A 57 11.18 -12.59 26.36
C GLY A 57 12.47 -11.95 25.82
N ARG A 58 12.64 -11.88 24.50
CA ARG A 58 13.82 -11.31 23.81
C ARG A 58 13.50 -10.02 23.03
N PRO A 59 13.12 -8.93 23.71
CA PRO A 59 12.68 -7.71 23.05
C PRO A 59 13.79 -7.03 22.20
N GLY A 60 15.08 -7.21 22.56
CA GLY A 60 16.20 -6.65 21.81
C GLY A 60 16.24 -7.15 20.36
N ILE A 61 15.98 -8.45 20.12
CA ILE A 61 15.91 -9.03 18.77
C ILE A 61 14.68 -8.52 18.03
N ALA A 62 13.55 -8.33 18.72
CA ALA A 62 12.35 -7.75 18.10
C ALA A 62 12.59 -6.31 17.61
N TYR A 63 13.26 -5.46 18.38
CA TYR A 63 13.65 -4.12 17.94
C TYR A 63 14.62 -4.15 16.77
N GLN A 64 15.57 -5.08 16.78
CA GLN A 64 16.51 -5.27 15.69
C GLN A 64 15.78 -5.70 14.40
N ALA A 65 14.82 -6.61 14.49
CA ALA A 65 13.98 -7.02 13.37
C ALA A 65 13.19 -5.83 12.76
N ARG A 66 12.61 -4.96 13.62
CA ARG A 66 11.97 -3.72 13.17
C ARG A 66 12.95 -2.81 12.43
N GLN A 67 14.15 -2.57 12.97
CA GLN A 67 15.14 -1.70 12.31
C GLN A 67 15.56 -2.25 10.95
N LEU A 68 15.80 -3.55 10.86
CA LEU A 68 16.15 -4.20 9.58
C LEU A 68 15.01 -4.13 8.58
N GLY A 69 13.76 -4.39 9.00
CA GLY A 69 12.58 -4.25 8.15
C GLY A 69 12.39 -2.81 7.67
N LEU A 70 12.61 -1.83 8.56
CA LEU A 70 12.52 -0.40 8.21
C LEU A 70 13.58 -0.01 7.17
N VAL A 71 14.84 -0.35 7.40
CA VAL A 71 15.94 -0.02 6.47
C VAL A 71 15.72 -0.69 5.12
N PHE A 72 15.36 -1.97 5.11
CA PHE A 72 15.12 -2.70 3.87
C PHE A 72 13.96 -2.11 3.07
N ASN A 73 12.79 -1.88 3.70
CA ASN A 73 11.64 -1.27 3.02
C ASN A 73 11.90 0.19 2.65
N ALA A 74 12.69 0.94 3.40
CA ALA A 74 13.07 2.29 3.03
C ALA A 74 13.92 2.30 1.75
N LEU A 75 14.96 1.48 1.70
CA LEU A 75 15.85 1.39 0.53
C LEU A 75 15.11 0.89 -0.72
N THR A 76 14.37 -0.20 -0.60
CA THR A 76 13.57 -0.73 -1.72
C THR A 76 12.44 0.22 -2.13
N GLY A 77 11.79 0.87 -1.17
CA GLY A 77 10.75 1.87 -1.41
C GLY A 77 11.27 3.10 -2.16
N ILE A 78 12.43 3.62 -1.76
CA ILE A 78 13.08 4.74 -2.47
C ILE A 78 13.51 4.32 -3.87
N LEU A 79 14.13 3.15 -4.03
CA LEU A 79 14.53 2.63 -5.33
C LEU A 79 13.33 2.52 -6.28
N ILE A 80 12.23 1.91 -5.82
CA ILE A 80 11.00 1.76 -6.60
C ILE A 80 10.37 3.12 -6.89
N SER A 81 10.38 4.06 -5.94
CA SER A 81 9.90 5.42 -6.15
C SER A 81 10.65 6.12 -7.29
N VAL A 82 11.97 6.02 -7.30
CA VAL A 82 12.80 6.58 -8.38
C VAL A 82 12.51 5.92 -9.72
N VAL A 83 12.41 4.58 -9.74
CA VAL A 83 12.10 3.82 -10.97
C VAL A 83 10.72 4.23 -11.52
N LEU A 84 9.69 4.29 -10.68
CA LEU A 84 8.34 4.66 -11.11
C LEU A 84 8.24 6.14 -11.52
N ALA A 85 8.95 7.04 -10.85
CA ALA A 85 8.97 8.45 -11.23
C ALA A 85 9.67 8.70 -12.58
N VAL A 86 10.82 8.06 -12.78
CA VAL A 86 11.67 8.29 -13.98
C VAL A 86 11.14 7.53 -15.19
N PHE A 87 10.74 6.27 -15.01
CA PHE A 87 10.36 5.37 -16.10
C PHE A 87 8.85 5.20 -16.29
N SER A 88 8.00 6.02 -15.64
CA SER A 88 6.54 5.93 -15.72
C SER A 88 6.01 5.81 -17.14
N GLY A 89 6.41 6.70 -18.04
CA GLY A 89 5.97 6.68 -19.43
C GLY A 89 6.47 5.47 -20.20
N GLY A 90 7.70 5.01 -19.94
CA GLY A 90 8.27 3.79 -20.56
C GLY A 90 7.51 2.54 -20.12
N ILE A 91 7.21 2.41 -18.82
CA ILE A 91 6.45 1.30 -18.25
C ILE A 91 5.04 1.24 -18.87
N LEU A 92 4.34 2.37 -18.93
CA LEU A 92 2.98 2.42 -19.47
C LEU A 92 2.92 2.14 -20.97
N ARG A 93 3.90 2.59 -21.75
CA ARG A 93 4.01 2.27 -23.17
C ARG A 93 4.33 0.80 -23.42
N ALA A 94 5.22 0.22 -22.60
CA ALA A 94 5.58 -1.20 -22.71
C ALA A 94 4.38 -2.14 -22.50
N VAL A 95 3.37 -1.71 -21.72
CA VAL A 95 2.14 -2.47 -21.50
C VAL A 95 1.00 -2.07 -22.44
N SER A 96 1.29 -1.26 -23.45
CA SER A 96 0.34 -0.87 -24.51
C SER A 96 -0.95 -0.21 -23.96
N ILE A 97 -0.81 0.70 -22.99
CA ILE A 97 -1.95 1.47 -22.49
C ILE A 97 -2.58 2.28 -23.62
N ALA A 98 -3.90 2.43 -23.59
CA ALA A 98 -4.62 3.23 -24.58
C ALA A 98 -4.08 4.68 -24.62
N PRO A 99 -3.79 5.25 -25.81
CA PRO A 99 -3.20 6.59 -25.94
C PRO A 99 -3.98 7.67 -25.17
N ALA A 100 -5.31 7.54 -25.14
CA ALA A 100 -6.19 8.48 -24.43
C ALA A 100 -5.98 8.50 -22.90
N LEU A 101 -5.44 7.42 -22.32
CA LEU A 101 -5.20 7.29 -20.88
C LEU A 101 -3.75 7.59 -20.49
N LEU A 102 -2.85 7.62 -21.47
CA LEU A 102 -1.39 7.62 -21.22
C LEU A 102 -0.96 8.83 -20.39
N GLU A 103 -1.36 10.04 -20.75
CA GLU A 103 -0.94 11.27 -20.07
C GLU A 103 -1.40 11.32 -18.61
N SER A 104 -2.67 10.98 -18.37
CA SER A 104 -3.25 10.95 -17.03
C SER A 104 -2.63 9.84 -16.17
N ALA A 105 -2.44 8.64 -16.74
CA ALA A 105 -1.81 7.53 -16.04
C ALA A 105 -0.33 7.80 -15.73
N GLU A 106 0.41 8.44 -16.65
CA GLU A 106 1.80 8.83 -16.45
C GLU A 106 1.92 9.87 -15.34
N THR A 107 1.06 10.89 -15.32
CA THR A 107 1.01 11.90 -14.28
C THR A 107 0.75 11.27 -12.91
N TYR A 108 -0.24 10.38 -12.81
CA TYR A 108 -0.54 9.69 -11.58
C TYR A 108 0.60 8.76 -11.13
N LEU A 109 1.17 7.99 -12.04
CA LEU A 109 2.26 7.07 -11.75
C LEU A 109 3.54 7.81 -11.34
N LYS A 110 3.84 8.97 -11.93
CA LYS A 110 4.95 9.82 -11.51
C LYS A 110 4.79 10.33 -10.08
N ILE A 111 3.61 10.81 -9.72
CA ILE A 111 3.36 11.43 -8.41
C ILE A 111 3.21 10.35 -7.34
N VAL A 112 2.25 9.43 -7.49
CA VAL A 112 1.96 8.41 -6.47
C VAL A 112 3.00 7.29 -6.49
N GLY A 113 3.43 6.86 -7.66
CA GLY A 113 4.52 5.90 -7.83
C GLY A 113 5.84 6.45 -7.32
N GLY A 114 6.15 7.72 -7.62
CA GLY A 114 7.31 8.44 -7.08
C GLY A 114 7.31 8.58 -5.55
N ALA A 115 6.15 8.43 -4.91
CA ALA A 115 6.00 8.41 -3.46
C ALA A 115 5.79 6.98 -2.89
N SER A 116 6.15 5.92 -3.62
CA SER A 116 5.96 4.52 -3.21
C SER A 116 6.70 4.15 -1.92
N PHE A 117 7.74 4.89 -1.53
CA PHE A 117 8.39 4.73 -0.22
C PHE A 117 7.41 4.91 0.95
N LEU A 118 6.35 5.71 0.79
CA LEU A 118 5.28 5.83 1.80
C LEU A 118 4.54 4.50 1.96
N ASN A 119 4.23 3.82 0.83
CA ASN A 119 3.60 2.51 0.84
C ASN A 119 4.50 1.42 1.46
N ALA A 120 5.82 1.59 1.39
CA ALA A 120 6.79 0.70 2.01
C ALA A 120 6.91 0.91 3.53
N LEU A 121 6.84 2.16 4.00
CA LEU A 121 7.10 2.52 5.40
C LEU A 121 5.84 2.44 6.28
N ILE A 122 4.68 2.85 5.79
CA ILE A 122 3.44 2.83 6.58
C ILE A 122 3.15 1.44 7.18
N PRO A 123 3.24 0.31 6.43
CA PRO A 123 3.02 -1.02 6.99
C PRO A 123 4.02 -1.38 8.10
N ILE A 124 5.26 -0.94 8.02
CA ILE A 124 6.29 -1.20 9.05
C ILE A 124 5.89 -0.55 10.38
N PHE A 125 5.58 0.75 10.37
CA PHE A 125 5.18 1.47 11.59
C PHE A 125 3.82 1.03 12.12
N SER A 126 2.85 0.80 11.26
CA SER A 126 1.53 0.29 11.63
C SER A 126 1.62 -1.11 12.26
N SER A 127 2.43 -1.99 11.70
CA SER A 127 2.66 -3.33 12.23
C SER A 127 3.43 -3.30 13.54
N TYR A 128 4.41 -2.41 13.68
CA TYR A 128 5.13 -2.19 14.92
C TYR A 128 4.19 -1.81 16.07
N LEU A 129 3.27 -0.87 15.85
CA LEU A 129 2.24 -0.52 16.83
C LEU A 129 1.35 -1.71 17.19
N ARG A 130 0.91 -2.50 16.21
CA ARG A 130 0.03 -3.66 16.42
C ARG A 130 0.71 -4.76 17.23
N VAL A 131 1.96 -5.07 16.97
CA VAL A 131 2.74 -6.09 17.70
C VAL A 131 2.85 -5.74 19.18
N PHE A 132 2.93 -4.47 19.53
CA PHE A 132 2.95 -4.00 20.91
C PHE A 132 1.56 -3.73 21.52
N GLY A 133 0.47 -4.15 20.84
CA GLY A 133 -0.89 -4.02 21.34
C GLY A 133 -1.57 -2.67 21.07
N TYR A 134 -0.89 -1.73 20.41
CA TYR A 134 -1.42 -0.40 20.08
C TYR A 134 -2.22 -0.37 18.77
N THR A 135 -3.08 -1.38 18.55
CA THR A 135 -3.86 -1.53 17.31
C THR A 135 -4.74 -0.32 17.02
N LYS A 136 -5.39 0.24 18.06
CA LYS A 136 -6.22 1.43 17.92
C LYS A 136 -5.45 2.65 17.38
N HIS A 137 -4.21 2.81 17.80
CA HIS A 137 -3.35 3.92 17.36
C HIS A 137 -2.91 3.76 15.89
N SER A 138 -2.65 2.54 15.45
CA SER A 138 -2.43 2.25 14.03
C SER A 138 -3.66 2.59 13.17
N LEU A 139 -4.86 2.32 13.69
CA LEU A 139 -6.11 2.66 13.02
C LEU A 139 -6.34 4.17 12.90
N ILE A 140 -6.02 4.94 13.95
CA ILE A 140 -6.14 6.41 13.94
C ILE A 140 -5.36 7.01 12.77
N GLY A 141 -4.12 6.58 12.54
CA GLY A 141 -3.31 7.06 11.41
C GLY A 141 -4.01 6.83 10.07
N THR A 142 -4.59 5.65 9.87
CA THR A 142 -5.33 5.32 8.64
C THR A 142 -6.60 6.15 8.49
N VAL A 143 -7.40 6.27 9.55
CA VAL A 143 -8.65 7.05 9.51
C VAL A 143 -8.38 8.54 9.24
N VAL A 144 -7.42 9.13 9.95
CA VAL A 144 -7.05 10.55 9.73
C VAL A 144 -6.50 10.75 8.31
N GLY A 145 -5.65 9.84 7.84
CA GLY A 145 -5.15 9.88 6.46
C GLY A 145 -6.29 9.85 5.44
N ASN A 146 -7.27 8.96 5.60
CA ASN A 146 -8.41 8.87 4.69
C ASN A 146 -9.31 10.11 4.73
N VAL A 147 -9.57 10.66 5.91
CA VAL A 147 -10.34 11.91 6.03
C VAL A 147 -9.63 13.07 5.32
N ILE A 148 -8.33 13.20 5.53
CA ILE A 148 -7.53 14.21 4.84
C ILE A 148 -7.55 13.99 3.33
N ASN A 149 -7.44 12.74 2.88
CA ASN A 149 -7.50 12.40 1.46
C ASN A 149 -8.83 12.87 0.83
N ILE A 150 -9.97 12.57 1.46
CA ILE A 150 -11.30 12.99 0.99
C ILE A 150 -11.41 14.51 0.92
N ILE A 151 -10.95 15.22 1.96
CA ILE A 151 -10.99 16.68 2.00
C ILE A 151 -10.12 17.27 0.88
N LEU A 152 -8.88 16.79 0.75
CA LEU A 152 -7.95 17.29 -0.27
C LEU A 152 -8.43 16.96 -1.69
N ASN A 153 -8.98 15.76 -1.92
CA ASN A 153 -9.60 15.43 -3.20
C ASN A 153 -10.73 16.39 -3.53
N SER A 154 -11.62 16.68 -2.57
CA SER A 154 -12.71 17.63 -2.78
C SER A 154 -12.18 19.02 -3.17
N VAL A 155 -11.16 19.50 -2.49
CA VAL A 155 -10.56 20.83 -2.76
C VAL A 155 -9.85 20.82 -4.13
N PHE A 156 -9.01 19.81 -4.40
CA PHE A 156 -8.20 19.81 -5.62
C PHE A 156 -9.02 19.50 -6.87
N LEU A 157 -10.09 18.69 -6.76
CA LEU A 157 -10.96 18.40 -7.90
C LEU A 157 -11.96 19.51 -8.16
N PHE A 158 -12.68 19.99 -7.15
CA PHE A 158 -13.83 20.85 -7.33
C PHE A 158 -13.52 22.35 -7.19
N VAL A 159 -12.47 22.72 -6.42
CA VAL A 159 -12.07 24.13 -6.26
C VAL A 159 -10.94 24.49 -7.24
N PHE A 160 -9.88 23.67 -7.26
CA PHE A 160 -8.71 23.95 -8.11
C PHE A 160 -8.79 23.35 -9.51
N HIS A 161 -9.68 22.39 -9.74
CA HIS A 161 -9.86 21.69 -11.03
C HIS A 161 -8.59 21.01 -11.55
N TRP A 162 -7.76 20.45 -10.65
CA TRP A 162 -6.49 19.83 -11.00
C TRP A 162 -6.63 18.41 -11.57
N GLY A 163 -7.84 17.87 -11.65
CA GLY A 163 -8.09 16.53 -12.22
C GLY A 163 -7.24 15.44 -11.59
N VAL A 164 -6.62 14.59 -12.40
CA VAL A 164 -5.80 13.45 -11.93
C VAL A 164 -4.59 13.89 -11.10
N MET A 165 -3.96 15.02 -11.43
CA MET A 165 -2.84 15.57 -10.64
C MET A 165 -3.30 15.93 -9.22
N GLY A 166 -4.50 16.46 -9.07
CA GLY A 166 -5.09 16.79 -7.76
C GLY A 166 -5.27 15.56 -6.90
N VAL A 167 -5.89 14.49 -7.45
CA VAL A 167 -6.09 13.23 -6.74
C VAL A 167 -4.76 12.57 -6.36
N ALA A 168 -3.79 12.56 -7.28
CA ALA A 168 -2.46 12.03 -7.02
C ALA A 168 -1.76 12.77 -5.87
N THR A 169 -1.83 14.11 -5.86
CA THR A 169 -1.23 14.95 -4.83
C THR A 169 -1.93 14.75 -3.48
N ALA A 170 -3.26 14.72 -3.45
CA ALA A 170 -4.05 14.43 -2.25
C ALA A 170 -3.67 13.07 -1.64
N THR A 171 -3.52 12.04 -2.48
CA THR A 171 -3.12 10.70 -2.07
C THR A 171 -1.72 10.69 -1.44
N VAL A 172 -0.76 11.40 -2.00
CA VAL A 172 0.59 11.48 -1.43
C VAL A 172 0.60 12.22 -0.11
N ILE A 173 -0.07 13.38 -0.02
CA ILE A 173 -0.14 14.17 1.23
C ILE A 173 -0.82 13.35 2.33
N SER A 174 -1.95 12.71 2.06
CA SER A 174 -2.67 11.91 3.05
C SER A 174 -1.86 10.71 3.54
N LYS A 175 -1.12 10.04 2.67
CA LYS A 175 -0.19 8.96 3.05
C LYS A 175 0.99 9.49 3.87
N ALA A 176 1.53 10.65 3.52
CA ALA A 176 2.59 11.28 4.31
C ALA A 176 2.12 11.62 5.73
N VAL A 177 0.92 12.19 5.87
CA VAL A 177 0.32 12.46 7.18
C VAL A 177 0.09 11.16 7.96
N ASN A 178 -0.45 10.12 7.33
CA ASN A 178 -0.60 8.80 7.96
C ASN A 178 0.74 8.27 8.47
N LEU A 179 1.80 8.31 7.64
CA LEU A 179 3.14 7.88 8.04
C LEU A 179 3.65 8.67 9.25
N ILE A 180 3.52 10.00 9.24
CA ILE A 180 3.96 10.86 10.36
C ILE A 180 3.22 10.47 11.64
N ILE A 181 1.91 10.27 11.59
CA ILE A 181 1.09 9.89 12.75
C ILE A 181 1.55 8.54 13.31
N VAL A 182 1.63 7.49 12.48
CA VAL A 182 1.99 6.15 12.96
C VAL A 182 3.45 6.08 13.44
N ALA A 183 4.35 6.83 12.81
CA ALA A 183 5.75 6.92 13.24
C ALA A 183 5.90 7.66 14.58
N ALA A 184 5.22 8.81 14.74
CA ALA A 184 5.21 9.58 15.98
C ALA A 184 4.61 8.77 17.14
N MET A 185 3.46 8.12 16.90
CA MET A 185 2.84 7.25 17.90
C MET A 185 3.76 6.09 18.29
N GLY A 186 4.43 5.46 17.32
CA GLY A 186 5.41 4.42 17.58
C GLY A 186 6.59 4.89 18.44
N ALA A 187 7.07 6.11 18.21
CA ALA A 187 8.17 6.70 18.96
C ALA A 187 7.78 7.07 20.41
N VAL A 188 6.55 7.57 20.60
CA VAL A 188 6.06 8.04 21.90
C VAL A 188 5.60 6.86 22.78
N LEU A 189 4.83 5.92 22.20
CA LEU A 189 4.17 4.86 22.97
C LEU A 189 5.08 3.67 23.26
N ILE A 190 6.00 3.37 22.35
CA ILE A 190 6.86 2.20 22.48
C ILE A 190 8.28 2.66 22.87
N LYS A 191 8.51 2.74 24.17
CA LYS A 191 9.84 3.00 24.70
C LYS A 191 10.71 1.76 24.50
N ALA A 192 11.73 1.87 23.65
CA ALA A 192 12.69 0.80 23.45
C ALA A 192 13.42 0.50 24.78
N LYS A 193 13.10 -0.62 25.42
CA LYS A 193 13.97 -1.12 26.49
C LYS A 193 15.29 -1.55 25.85
N GLN A 194 16.40 -0.95 26.29
CA GLN A 194 17.71 -1.42 25.90
C GLN A 194 17.87 -2.84 26.46
N SER A 195 17.80 -3.81 25.58
CA SER A 195 18.08 -5.21 25.92
C SER A 195 19.43 -5.56 25.31
N PRO A 196 20.33 -6.24 26.07
CA PRO A 196 21.66 -6.62 25.60
C PRO A 196 21.59 -7.69 24.50
N GLU A 197 20.45 -8.33 24.32
CA GLU A 197 20.26 -9.41 23.36
C GLU A 197 20.31 -8.89 21.93
N ARG A 198 21.28 -9.38 21.18
CA ARG A 198 21.45 -9.13 19.76
C ARG A 198 21.71 -10.42 19.01
N GLU A 199 21.19 -10.51 17.81
CA GLU A 199 21.47 -11.59 16.87
C GLU A 199 22.13 -11.02 15.61
N GLN A 200 22.77 -11.88 14.80
CA GLN A 200 23.38 -11.46 13.54
C GLN A 200 22.31 -10.89 12.60
N PRO A 201 22.46 -9.68 12.05
CA PRO A 201 21.48 -9.05 11.17
C PRO A 201 21.08 -9.92 9.98
N ARG A 202 22.03 -10.67 9.41
CA ARG A 202 21.77 -11.61 8.30
C ARG A 202 20.79 -12.71 8.68
N ARG A 203 20.88 -13.25 9.91
CA ARG A 203 19.95 -14.28 10.41
C ARG A 203 18.54 -13.75 10.55
N ILE A 204 18.39 -12.58 11.16
CA ILE A 204 17.10 -11.94 11.36
C ILE A 204 16.47 -11.62 9.99
N LEU A 205 17.24 -11.06 9.06
CA LEU A 205 16.74 -10.75 7.71
C LEU A 205 16.34 -12.02 6.95
N ALA A 206 17.14 -13.08 7.05
CA ALA A 206 16.81 -14.38 6.47
C ALA A 206 15.51 -14.96 7.05
N GLN A 207 15.27 -14.83 8.36
CA GLN A 207 14.03 -15.24 9.00
C GLN A 207 12.85 -14.41 8.52
N ILE A 208 13.00 -13.08 8.42
CA ILE A 208 11.97 -12.17 7.90
C ILE A 208 11.56 -12.59 6.49
N VAL A 209 12.52 -12.80 5.60
CA VAL A 209 12.24 -13.20 4.21
C VAL A 209 11.65 -14.62 4.15
N LYS A 210 12.21 -15.56 4.90
CA LYS A 210 11.73 -16.96 4.93
C LYS A 210 10.27 -17.08 5.39
N ILE A 211 9.82 -16.23 6.29
CA ILE A 211 8.44 -16.22 6.80
C ILE A 211 7.55 -15.35 5.89
N GLY A 212 8.04 -14.20 5.48
CA GLY A 212 7.25 -13.25 4.70
C GLY A 212 7.02 -13.69 3.25
N PHE A 213 7.98 -14.38 2.62
CA PHE A 213 7.86 -14.82 1.24
C PHE A 213 6.68 -15.78 1.01
N PRO A 214 6.48 -16.85 1.80
CA PRO A 214 5.31 -17.72 1.64
C PRO A 214 3.98 -16.99 1.81
N SER A 215 3.90 -16.04 2.76
CA SER A 215 2.69 -15.22 2.97
C SER A 215 2.36 -14.32 1.78
N ALA A 216 3.38 -13.71 1.17
CA ALA A 216 3.17 -12.92 -0.04
C ALA A 216 2.85 -13.78 -1.26
N PHE A 217 3.46 -14.96 -1.37
CA PHE A 217 3.18 -15.92 -2.43
C PHE A 217 1.73 -16.43 -2.35
N GLU A 218 1.24 -16.72 -1.14
CA GLU A 218 -0.16 -17.06 -0.90
C GLU A 218 -1.09 -15.95 -1.40
N THR A 219 -0.80 -14.69 -1.05
CA THR A 219 -1.58 -13.54 -1.51
C THR A 219 -1.53 -13.41 -3.04
N ALA A 220 -0.38 -13.62 -3.65
CA ALA A 220 -0.23 -13.59 -5.10
C ALA A 220 -1.03 -14.71 -5.78
N LEU A 221 -0.94 -15.94 -5.27
CA LEU A 221 -1.72 -17.07 -5.77
C LEU A 221 -3.23 -16.83 -5.64
N TYR A 222 -3.67 -16.28 -4.51
CA TYR A 222 -5.08 -15.90 -4.32
C TYR A 222 -5.53 -14.91 -5.40
N ASN A 223 -4.76 -13.86 -5.67
CA ASN A 223 -5.09 -12.88 -6.71
C ASN A 223 -5.13 -13.50 -8.12
N VAL A 224 -4.18 -14.39 -8.42
CA VAL A 224 -4.17 -15.15 -9.69
C VAL A 224 -5.41 -16.04 -9.80
N ALA A 225 -5.74 -16.82 -8.77
CA ALA A 225 -6.94 -17.67 -8.74
C ALA A 225 -8.22 -16.83 -8.94
N MET A 226 -8.32 -15.68 -8.25
CA MET A 226 -9.44 -14.77 -8.41
C MET A 226 -9.55 -14.20 -9.83
N THR A 227 -8.42 -13.92 -10.47
CA THR A 227 -8.39 -13.48 -11.88
C THR A 227 -8.95 -14.56 -12.82
N PHE A 228 -8.58 -15.80 -12.61
CA PHE A 228 -9.15 -16.92 -13.37
C PHE A 228 -10.65 -17.10 -13.11
N ILE A 229 -11.11 -17.00 -11.87
CA ILE A 229 -12.54 -17.09 -11.54
C ILE A 229 -13.32 -15.98 -12.27
N VAL A 230 -12.84 -14.74 -12.25
CA VAL A 230 -13.48 -13.63 -12.98
C VAL A 230 -13.50 -13.92 -14.49
N ARG A 231 -12.42 -14.46 -15.04
CA ARG A 231 -12.36 -14.83 -16.46
C ARG A 231 -13.39 -15.89 -16.81
N PHE A 232 -13.54 -16.93 -16.01
CA PHE A 232 -14.58 -17.96 -16.20
C PHE A 232 -15.99 -17.39 -16.08
N MET A 233 -16.23 -16.52 -15.08
CA MET A 233 -17.52 -15.86 -14.93
C MET A 233 -17.86 -15.01 -16.15
N ASN A 234 -16.92 -14.25 -16.70
CA ASN A 234 -17.10 -13.48 -17.93
C ASN A 234 -17.40 -14.35 -19.16
N GLN A 235 -16.85 -15.57 -19.21
CA GLN A 235 -17.13 -16.50 -20.31
C GLN A 235 -18.50 -17.17 -20.19
N MET A 236 -19.02 -17.32 -18.98
CA MET A 236 -20.33 -17.93 -18.71
C MET A 236 -21.49 -16.92 -18.76
N ASP A 237 -21.19 -15.63 -18.68
CA ASP A 237 -22.17 -14.56 -18.51
C ASP A 237 -21.96 -13.49 -19.58
N THR A 238 -22.71 -13.62 -20.67
CA THR A 238 -22.68 -12.67 -21.79
C THR A 238 -23.21 -11.28 -21.41
N ASP A 239 -24.02 -11.19 -20.36
CA ASP A 239 -24.66 -9.95 -19.92
C ASP A 239 -23.92 -9.24 -18.79
N GLY A 240 -22.86 -9.83 -18.24
CA GLY A 240 -22.02 -9.25 -17.18
C GLY A 240 -22.68 -9.15 -15.80
N MET A 241 -23.89 -9.69 -15.63
CA MET A 241 -24.64 -9.61 -14.36
C MET A 241 -23.97 -10.32 -13.20
N ASN A 242 -23.40 -11.51 -13.43
CA ASN A 242 -22.73 -12.29 -12.36
C ASN A 242 -21.43 -11.63 -11.91
N VAL A 243 -20.66 -11.03 -12.81
CA VAL A 243 -19.43 -10.29 -12.48
C VAL A 243 -19.77 -9.03 -11.69
N THR A 244 -20.84 -8.35 -12.07
CA THR A 244 -21.33 -7.17 -11.36
C THR A 244 -21.81 -7.53 -9.96
N ALA A 245 -22.65 -8.57 -9.82
CA ALA A 245 -23.12 -9.07 -8.53
C ALA A 245 -21.97 -9.49 -7.60
N ARG A 246 -20.95 -10.19 -8.16
CA ARG A 246 -19.75 -10.54 -7.42
C ARG A 246 -18.97 -9.30 -6.95
N SER A 247 -18.83 -8.29 -7.82
CA SER A 247 -18.14 -7.05 -7.47
C SER A 247 -18.81 -6.35 -6.30
N TYR A 248 -20.14 -6.31 -6.26
CA TYR A 248 -20.88 -5.80 -5.11
C TYR A 248 -20.71 -6.67 -3.87
N ALA A 249 -20.79 -8.00 -4.01
CA ALA A 249 -20.62 -8.91 -2.88
C ALA A 249 -19.23 -8.79 -2.24
N MET A 250 -18.18 -8.67 -3.04
CA MET A 250 -16.80 -8.50 -2.55
C MET A 250 -16.54 -7.11 -1.93
N GLN A 251 -17.38 -6.13 -2.17
CA GLN A 251 -17.30 -4.82 -1.51
C GLN A 251 -17.95 -4.83 -0.13
N ILE A 252 -18.87 -5.76 0.12
CA ILE A 252 -19.61 -5.89 1.38
C ILE A 252 -18.93 -6.89 2.34
N ALA A 253 -18.21 -7.87 1.82
CA ALA A 253 -17.51 -8.90 2.60
C ALA A 253 -16.15 -8.41 3.11
#